data_d8dc7b3f9f038019fea7f252b9d5d370
#
_entry.id   d8dc7b3f9f038019fea7f252b9d5d370
#
_cell.length_a   1.000
_cell.length_b   1.000
_cell.length_c   1.000
_cell.angle_alpha   90.00
_cell.angle_beta   90.00
_cell.angle_gamma   90.00
#
_symmetry.space_group_name_H-M   'P 1'
#
loop_
_entity.id
_entity.type
_entity.pdbx_description
1 polymer ?
#
loop_
_entity_poly.entity_id
_entity_poly.type
_entity_poly.pdbx_seq_one_letter_code
_entity_poly.pdbx_strand_id
1 'polypeptide(L)'
;MNAMPVQSKVEGMTVFNRDPVDAKKQPMFFGAPLGIQRYDEYRYPVFEKLTQQMLGYFWRPEEVSLQKDRADYETLRPEQKHIYTSNLKYQIMLDSVQGRAPGIALAPYCSIPELEGAMNI
;
A
#
# COMPACT_ATOMS: atom_id res chain seq x y z
N MET A 1 -4.39 23.22 14.91
CA MET A 1 -3.61 22.51 13.87
C MET A 1 -4.28 22.80 12.55
N ASN A 2 -3.75 23.72 11.74
CA ASN A 2 -4.26 23.95 10.40
C ASN A 2 -3.75 22.81 9.52
N ALA A 3 -4.66 21.96 9.07
CA ALA A 3 -4.34 20.98 8.04
C ALA A 3 -3.93 21.75 6.78
N MET A 4 -2.73 21.52 6.27
CA MET A 4 -2.33 22.06 4.97
C MET A 4 -3.31 21.61 3.90
N PRO A 5 -3.76 22.48 3.01
CA PRO A 5 -4.68 22.09 1.94
C PRO A 5 -4.03 21.03 1.05
N VAL A 6 -4.79 19.98 0.76
CA VAL A 6 -4.36 18.84 -0.06
C VAL A 6 -3.80 19.27 -1.43
N GLN A 7 -4.27 20.41 -1.96
CA GLN A 7 -3.80 20.96 -3.24
C GLN A 7 -2.30 21.32 -3.29
N SER A 8 -1.69 21.70 -2.17
CA SER A 8 -0.26 22.06 -2.17
C SER A 8 0.69 20.84 -2.29
N LYS A 9 0.16 19.63 -2.17
CA LYS A 9 0.95 18.39 -2.21
C LYS A 9 1.08 17.78 -3.61
N VAL A 10 0.30 18.26 -4.57
CA VAL A 10 0.27 17.73 -5.96
C VAL A 10 1.05 18.62 -6.92
N GLU A 11 1.43 19.83 -6.51
CA GLU A 11 2.30 20.70 -7.31
C GLU A 11 3.70 20.06 -7.43
N GLY A 12 4.07 19.70 -8.65
CA GLY A 12 5.35 19.07 -8.97
C GLY A 12 5.31 17.57 -9.19
N MET A 13 4.19 16.89 -8.92
CA MET A 13 4.05 15.48 -9.33
C MET A 13 3.87 15.37 -10.84
N THR A 14 4.67 14.53 -11.46
CA THR A 14 4.54 14.18 -12.87
C THR A 14 4.57 12.66 -13.03
N VAL A 15 3.71 12.15 -13.91
CA VAL A 15 3.75 10.72 -14.28
C VAL A 15 4.90 10.40 -15.23
N PHE A 16 5.55 11.42 -15.78
CA PHE A 16 6.67 11.24 -16.68
C PHE A 16 7.73 12.33 -16.46
N ASN A 17 8.67 12.06 -15.56
CA ASN A 17 9.85 12.89 -15.40
C ASN A 17 10.89 12.55 -16.46
N ARG A 18 11.28 13.55 -17.25
CA ARG A 18 12.29 13.42 -18.33
C ARG A 18 13.69 13.75 -17.85
N ASP A 19 13.83 14.32 -16.68
CA ASP A 19 15.13 14.70 -16.15
C ASP A 19 15.90 13.44 -15.73
N PRO A 20 17.22 13.40 -15.99
CA PRO A 20 18.03 12.28 -15.54
C PRO A 20 18.15 12.31 -14.01
N VAL A 21 17.58 11.31 -13.35
CA VAL A 21 17.64 11.15 -11.89
C VAL A 21 18.48 9.92 -11.56
N ASP A 22 19.56 10.14 -10.81
CA ASP A 22 20.36 9.05 -10.25
C ASP A 22 19.69 8.52 -8.97
N ALA A 23 18.85 7.48 -9.11
CA ALA A 23 18.11 6.88 -8.01
C ALA A 23 19.02 6.39 -6.86
N LYS A 24 20.26 5.96 -7.16
CA LYS A 24 21.21 5.51 -6.13
C LYS A 24 21.65 6.62 -5.18
N LYS A 25 21.52 7.87 -5.58
CA LYS A 25 21.88 9.04 -4.74
C LYS A 25 20.68 9.67 -4.04
N GLN A 26 19.44 9.25 -4.38
CA GLN A 26 18.24 9.84 -3.76
C GLN A 26 17.98 9.26 -2.38
N PRO A 27 17.44 10.04 -1.44
CA PRO A 27 16.84 9.52 -0.20
C PRO A 27 15.58 8.70 -0.55
N MET A 28 15.08 7.89 0.38
CA MET A 28 13.82 7.15 0.18
C MET A 28 12.63 8.07 -0.10
N PHE A 29 12.57 9.20 0.62
CA PHE A 29 11.50 10.19 0.50
C PHE A 29 12.08 11.60 0.41
N PHE A 30 11.32 12.52 -0.18
CA PHE A 30 11.62 13.95 -0.26
C PHE A 30 12.88 14.31 -1.07
N GLY A 31 13.30 13.43 -1.96
CA GLY A 31 14.35 13.69 -2.95
C GLY A 31 13.80 14.27 -4.26
N ALA A 32 14.52 14.08 -5.35
CA ALA A 32 14.05 14.45 -6.69
C ALA A 32 12.81 13.63 -7.07
N PRO A 33 11.92 14.16 -7.94
CA PRO A 33 10.82 13.39 -8.52
C PRO A 33 11.32 12.09 -9.17
N LEU A 34 10.51 11.05 -9.08
CA LEU A 34 10.85 9.75 -9.66
C LEU A 34 11.19 9.85 -11.13
N GLY A 35 12.33 9.27 -11.51
CA GLY A 35 12.74 9.10 -12.89
C GLY A 35 12.29 7.77 -13.47
N ILE A 36 12.89 7.39 -14.60
CA ILE A 36 12.64 6.08 -15.21
C ILE A 36 13.22 4.99 -14.32
N GLN A 37 12.42 3.98 -14.01
CA GLN A 37 12.87 2.83 -13.24
C GLN A 37 13.87 1.99 -14.05
N ARG A 38 14.98 1.67 -13.41
CA ARG A 38 16.00 0.76 -13.93
C ARG A 38 15.98 -0.52 -13.11
N TYR A 39 15.59 -1.62 -13.72
CA TYR A 39 15.43 -2.92 -13.06
C TYR A 39 16.77 -3.64 -12.80
N ASP A 40 17.87 -3.10 -13.26
CA ASP A 40 19.24 -3.59 -13.08
C ASP A 40 20.00 -2.83 -11.99
N GLU A 41 19.44 -1.74 -11.48
CA GLU A 41 20.08 -0.86 -10.50
C GLU A 41 19.15 -0.45 -9.38
N TYR A 42 19.47 -0.88 -8.15
CA TYR A 42 18.73 -0.53 -6.95
C TYR A 42 19.64 0.12 -5.92
N ARG A 43 19.13 1.15 -5.23
CA ARG A 43 19.79 1.68 -4.03
C ARG A 43 19.57 0.74 -2.84
N TYR A 44 18.35 0.23 -2.71
CA TYR A 44 17.94 -0.69 -1.64
C TYR A 44 17.33 -1.96 -2.23
N PRO A 45 18.15 -2.95 -2.61
CA PRO A 45 17.66 -4.21 -3.19
C PRO A 45 16.64 -4.97 -2.32
N VAL A 46 16.55 -4.61 -1.04
CA VAL A 46 15.58 -5.21 -0.12
C VAL A 46 14.14 -4.97 -0.57
N PHE A 47 13.83 -3.83 -1.17
CA PHE A 47 12.46 -3.54 -1.62
C PHE A 47 12.07 -4.41 -2.81
N GLU A 48 12.97 -4.64 -3.77
CA GLU A 48 12.71 -5.60 -4.84
C GLU A 48 12.47 -7.01 -4.30
N LYS A 49 13.28 -7.44 -3.33
CA LYS A 49 13.11 -8.73 -2.68
C LYS A 49 11.76 -8.84 -1.95
N LEU A 50 11.33 -7.78 -1.25
CA LEU A 50 10.02 -7.73 -0.60
C LEU A 50 8.89 -7.77 -1.64
N THR A 51 9.00 -7.06 -2.74
CA THR A 51 8.07 -7.10 -3.87
C THR A 51 7.86 -8.53 -4.36
N GLN A 52 8.94 -9.26 -4.62
CA GLN A 52 8.87 -10.65 -5.05
C GLN A 52 8.23 -11.56 -3.99
N GLN A 53 8.50 -11.33 -2.72
CA GLN A 53 7.86 -12.08 -1.62
C GLN A 53 6.36 -11.79 -1.54
N MET A 54 5.94 -10.53 -1.64
CA MET A 54 4.53 -10.14 -1.61
C MET A 54 3.76 -10.75 -2.77
N LEU A 55 4.32 -10.75 -3.97
CA LEU A 55 3.73 -11.44 -5.14
C LEU A 55 3.55 -12.94 -4.89
N GLY A 56 4.50 -13.57 -4.21
CA GLY A 56 4.41 -14.98 -3.85
C GLY A 56 3.34 -15.31 -2.79
N TYR A 57 2.88 -14.30 -2.03
CA TYR A 57 1.81 -14.45 -1.03
C TYR A 57 0.43 -14.07 -1.56
N PHE A 58 0.32 -13.74 -2.84
CA PHE A 58 -0.97 -13.41 -3.42
C PHE A 58 -1.93 -14.60 -3.32
N TRP A 59 -3.10 -14.36 -2.77
CA TRP A 59 -4.16 -15.36 -2.61
C TRP A 59 -5.51 -14.77 -3.06
N ARG A 60 -6.43 -15.63 -3.41
CA ARG A 60 -7.77 -15.23 -3.82
C ARG A 60 -8.79 -15.66 -2.75
N PRO A 61 -9.83 -14.87 -2.50
CA PRO A 61 -10.88 -15.23 -1.52
C PRO A 61 -11.49 -16.62 -1.76
N GLU A 62 -11.57 -17.06 -3.02
CA GLU A 62 -12.14 -18.35 -3.40
C GLU A 62 -11.29 -19.56 -2.94
N GLU A 63 -10.02 -19.34 -2.60
CA GLU A 63 -9.13 -20.38 -2.09
C GLU A 63 -9.42 -20.74 -0.63
N VAL A 64 -10.20 -19.88 0.08
CA VAL A 64 -10.57 -20.08 1.49
C VAL A 64 -12.02 -20.50 1.59
N SER A 65 -12.26 -21.74 2.06
CA SER A 65 -13.63 -22.22 2.29
C SER A 65 -14.22 -21.63 3.55
N LEU A 66 -15.36 -20.93 3.43
CA LEU A 66 -16.11 -20.35 4.55
C LEU A 66 -17.33 -21.19 4.97
N GLN A 67 -17.46 -22.43 4.48
CA GLN A 67 -18.62 -23.26 4.79
C GLN A 67 -18.74 -23.58 6.27
N LYS A 68 -17.62 -23.92 6.90
CA LYS A 68 -17.59 -24.18 8.35
C LYS A 68 -17.87 -22.91 9.14
N ASP A 69 -17.25 -21.81 8.76
CA ASP A 69 -17.44 -20.51 9.45
C ASP A 69 -18.89 -20.05 9.38
N ARG A 70 -19.56 -20.27 8.26
CA ARG A 70 -21.00 -19.99 8.13
C ARG A 70 -21.84 -20.82 9.12
N ALA A 71 -21.58 -22.13 9.18
CA ALA A 71 -22.28 -23.01 10.09
C ALA A 71 -22.04 -22.62 11.55
N ASP A 72 -20.79 -22.34 11.91
CA ASP A 72 -20.42 -21.91 13.24
C ASP A 72 -21.07 -20.56 13.61
N TYR A 73 -21.11 -19.60 12.68
CA TYR A 73 -21.75 -18.31 12.88
C TYR A 73 -23.26 -18.43 13.15
N GLU A 74 -23.95 -19.35 12.49
CA GLU A 74 -25.39 -19.59 12.70
C GLU A 74 -25.70 -20.04 14.12
N THR A 75 -24.77 -20.74 14.78
CA THR A 75 -24.91 -21.25 16.16
C THR A 75 -24.58 -20.22 17.24
N LEU A 76 -23.97 -19.08 16.89
CA LEU A 76 -23.58 -18.05 17.83
C LEU A 76 -24.80 -17.38 18.48
N ARG A 77 -24.68 -17.06 19.78
CA ARG A 77 -25.66 -16.24 20.50
C ARG A 77 -25.69 -14.80 19.93
N PRO A 78 -26.80 -14.08 20.10
CA PRO A 78 -26.94 -12.71 19.56
C PRO A 78 -25.80 -11.76 19.95
N GLU A 79 -25.33 -11.84 21.22
CA GLU A 79 -24.23 -10.99 21.71
C GLU A 79 -22.91 -11.30 21.01
N GLN A 80 -22.65 -12.59 20.77
CA GLN A 80 -21.46 -13.05 20.07
C GLN A 80 -21.50 -12.60 18.60
N LYS A 81 -22.66 -12.74 17.94
CA LYS A 81 -22.88 -12.24 16.57
C LYS A 81 -22.66 -10.73 16.49
N HIS A 82 -23.14 -9.98 17.48
CA HIS A 82 -22.97 -8.54 17.54
C HIS A 82 -21.48 -8.16 17.63
N ILE A 83 -20.73 -8.77 18.54
CA ILE A 83 -19.30 -8.51 18.72
C ILE A 83 -18.53 -8.86 17.44
N TYR A 84 -18.76 -10.05 16.89
CA TYR A 84 -18.10 -10.52 15.68
C TYR A 84 -18.34 -9.59 14.50
N THR A 85 -19.61 -9.28 14.23
CA THR A 85 -20.01 -8.40 13.12
C THR A 85 -19.48 -6.97 13.30
N SER A 86 -19.46 -6.46 14.53
CA SER A 86 -18.94 -5.12 14.80
C SER A 86 -17.42 -5.05 14.56
N ASN A 87 -16.68 -6.08 14.95
CA ASN A 87 -15.25 -6.17 14.65
C ASN A 87 -14.97 -6.23 13.13
N LEU A 88 -15.72 -7.03 12.40
CA LEU A 88 -15.56 -7.09 10.92
C LEU A 88 -15.86 -5.74 10.27
N LYS A 89 -16.91 -5.05 10.70
CA LYS A 89 -17.23 -3.70 10.19
C LYS A 89 -16.12 -2.70 10.49
N TYR A 90 -15.50 -2.79 11.67
CA TYR A 90 -14.37 -1.94 12.03
C TYR A 90 -13.14 -2.25 11.17
N GLN A 91 -12.83 -3.52 10.93
CA GLN A 91 -11.75 -3.95 10.06
C GLN A 91 -11.95 -3.45 8.62
N ILE A 92 -13.15 -3.60 8.05
CA ILE A 92 -13.47 -3.09 6.70
C ILE A 92 -13.19 -1.59 6.59
N MET A 93 -13.51 -0.81 7.64
CA MET A 93 -13.19 0.61 7.67
C MET A 93 -11.69 0.86 7.69
N LEU A 94 -10.94 0.13 8.51
CA LEU A 94 -9.48 0.24 8.60
C LEU A 94 -8.81 -0.15 7.28
N ASP A 95 -9.23 -1.24 6.67
CA ASP A 95 -8.70 -1.73 5.39
C ASP A 95 -8.95 -0.73 4.27
N SER A 96 -10.11 -0.08 4.27
CA SER A 96 -10.42 0.97 3.30
C SER A 96 -9.49 2.19 3.42
N VAL A 97 -9.12 2.55 4.65
CA VAL A 97 -8.14 3.62 4.91
C VAL A 97 -6.74 3.15 4.52
N GLN A 98 -6.34 1.96 4.99
CA GLN A 98 -5.02 1.40 4.72
C GLN A 98 -4.78 1.18 3.23
N GLY A 99 -5.77 0.69 2.48
CA GLY A 99 -5.64 0.47 1.04
C GLY A 99 -5.41 1.75 0.22
N ARG A 100 -5.78 2.91 0.76
CA ARG A 100 -5.60 4.21 0.07
C ARG A 100 -4.42 5.02 0.61
N ALA A 101 -4.10 4.88 1.90
CA ALA A 101 -3.15 5.74 2.58
C ALA A 101 -1.73 5.70 1.97
N PRO A 102 -1.14 4.55 1.62
CA PRO A 102 0.19 4.52 1.01
C PRO A 102 0.26 5.29 -0.29
N GLY A 103 -0.71 5.10 -1.20
CA GLY A 103 -0.77 5.79 -2.48
C GLY A 103 -0.98 7.31 -2.36
N ILE A 104 -1.78 7.75 -1.39
CA ILE A 104 -2.12 9.17 -1.24
C ILE A 104 -1.11 9.91 -0.35
N ALA A 105 -0.67 9.28 0.73
CA ALA A 105 0.11 9.95 1.76
C ALA A 105 1.63 9.74 1.62
N LEU A 106 2.09 8.65 1.04
CA LEU A 106 3.51 8.30 0.95
C LEU A 106 4.05 8.34 -0.48
N ALA A 107 3.34 7.75 -1.45
CA ALA A 107 3.81 7.66 -2.82
C ALA A 107 4.20 9.03 -3.43
N PRO A 108 3.48 10.14 -3.18
CA PRO A 108 3.86 11.46 -3.69
C PRO A 108 5.22 11.97 -3.24
N TYR A 109 5.76 11.42 -2.16
CA TYR A 109 7.06 11.82 -1.60
C TYR A 109 8.15 10.80 -1.85
N CYS A 110 7.82 9.65 -2.47
CA CYS A 110 8.78 8.61 -2.79
C CYS A 110 9.79 9.12 -3.84
N SER A 111 11.07 8.86 -3.60
CA SER A 111 12.15 9.33 -4.47
C SER A 111 12.96 8.19 -5.10
N ILE A 112 12.63 6.94 -4.77
CA ILE A 112 13.30 5.76 -5.32
C ILE A 112 12.30 4.77 -5.91
N PRO A 113 12.49 4.33 -7.16
CA PRO A 113 11.51 3.53 -7.88
C PRO A 113 11.22 2.16 -7.26
N GLU A 114 12.20 1.49 -6.68
CA GLU A 114 12.02 0.19 -6.05
C GLU A 114 11.11 0.26 -4.81
N LEU A 115 11.13 1.38 -4.07
CA LEU A 115 10.22 1.59 -2.96
C LEU A 115 8.79 1.89 -3.45
N GLU A 116 8.66 2.70 -4.51
CA GLU A 116 7.37 2.95 -5.15
C GLU A 116 6.75 1.64 -5.63
N GLY A 117 7.52 0.81 -6.34
CA GLY A 117 7.08 -0.51 -6.78
C GLY A 117 6.58 -1.39 -5.64
N ALA A 118 7.31 -1.43 -4.51
CA ALA A 118 6.91 -2.19 -3.33
C ALA A 118 5.64 -1.64 -2.65
N MET A 119 5.38 -0.33 -2.71
CA MET A 119 4.17 0.27 -2.14
C MET A 119 2.91 0.04 -2.99
N ASN A 120 3.06 -0.29 -4.27
CA ASN A 120 1.97 -0.43 -5.23
C ASN A 120 1.49 -1.90 -5.42
N ILE A 121 2.03 -2.83 -4.66
CA ILE A 121 1.58 -4.23 -4.57
C ILE A 121 0.61 -4.40 -3.42
#